data_2b5a3563c9faf717d99496a32bf2d6ab
#
_entry.id   2b5a3563c9faf717d99496a32bf2d6ab
#
_cell.length_a   1.000
_cell.length_b   1.000
_cell.length_c   1.000
_cell.angle_alpha   90.00
_cell.angle_beta   90.00
_cell.angle_gamma   90.00
#
_symmetry.space_group_name_H-M   'P 1'
#
loop_
_entity.id
_entity.type
_entity.pdbx_description
1 polymer ?
#
loop_
_entity_poly.entity_id
_entity_poly.type
_entity_poly.pdbx_seq_one_letter_code
_entity_poly.pdbx_strand_id
1 'polypeptide(L)'
;MTRPSIFRQAALDRLSSPEQLDRLMQVTLPSGWFALAGVWMAVGVTILWSIFGSIPTTVSGSGIIMSSGGIREVEVLGSGVVEQLAVAEGDLVDVGDLIARIGQPQLRQQVNQARERLSLLQEERVTRERFTTANTDLEGETLDRETLDMERQVVVAQERIAWLEGRVEAEREARELGLITEGSVQNTLQLLEASRGELNGLNLALQNNDLRRLLLENRSVETMDQMDERIREAERALQSLDLELERTSTVSSPYRGYVR
;
A
#
# COMPACT_ATOMS: atom_id res chain seq x y z
N MET A 1 -68.24 109.10 71.34
CA MET A 1 -66.87 108.54 70.99
C MET A 1 -66.91 107.14 71.33
N THR A 2 -67.07 106.25 70.28
CA THR A 2 -67.21 104.79 70.33
C THR A 2 -65.92 104.22 69.92
N ARG A 3 -65.38 103.36 70.79
CA ARG A 3 -64.21 102.46 70.42
C ARG A 3 -64.73 101.14 69.82
N PRO A 4 -64.22 100.74 68.74
CA PRO A 4 -64.59 99.45 68.20
C PRO A 4 -63.87 98.27 68.93
N SER A 5 -64.64 97.30 69.38
CA SER A 5 -64.09 96.00 69.91
C SER A 5 -63.47 95.17 68.79
N ILE A 6 -62.22 94.64 68.95
CA ILE A 6 -61.38 94.03 67.96
C ILE A 6 -61.56 92.45 67.94
N PHE A 7 -62.45 91.93 68.75
CA PHE A 7 -62.59 90.49 68.74
C PHE A 7 -64.02 90.05 68.43
N ARG A 8 -64.16 89.22 67.41
CA ARG A 8 -65.41 88.56 67.05
C ARG A 8 -65.74 87.51 68.08
N GLN A 9 -66.88 87.60 68.71
CA GLN A 9 -67.40 86.63 69.73
C GLN A 9 -67.47 85.21 69.20
N ALA A 10 -67.52 85.00 67.92
CA ALA A 10 -67.49 83.66 67.28
C ALA A 10 -66.17 82.89 67.41
N ALA A 11 -65.08 83.60 67.89
CA ALA A 11 -63.78 82.92 68.11
C ALA A 11 -63.59 82.42 69.55
N LEU A 12 -64.36 82.93 70.49
CA LEU A 12 -64.31 82.55 71.88
C LEU A 12 -65.20 81.32 72.19
N ASP A 13 -66.30 81.14 71.43
CA ASP A 13 -67.17 79.98 71.59
C ASP A 13 -66.58 78.61 71.07
N ARG A 14 -65.47 78.68 70.35
CA ARG A 14 -64.76 77.45 69.92
C ARG A 14 -63.72 76.91 70.89
N LEU A 15 -63.48 77.66 72.00
CA LEU A 15 -62.48 77.29 73.00
C LEU A 15 -63.03 76.75 74.31
N SER A 16 -64.39 76.70 74.44
CA SER A 16 -65.01 76.32 75.68
C SER A 16 -66.05 75.20 75.58
N SER A 17 -65.82 74.22 74.71
CA SER A 17 -66.64 73.00 74.70
C SER A 17 -65.82 71.77 75.07
N PRO A 18 -65.85 71.35 76.33
CA PRO A 18 -65.11 70.14 76.76
C PRO A 18 -65.82 68.82 76.39
N GLU A 19 -66.80 68.81 75.46
CA GLU A 19 -67.62 67.64 75.14
C GLU A 19 -67.29 66.94 73.82
N GLN A 20 -66.11 67.18 73.22
CA GLN A 20 -65.72 66.46 72.00
C GLN A 20 -64.66 65.37 72.21
N LEU A 21 -64.34 65.05 73.44
CA LEU A 21 -63.34 64.00 73.71
C LEU A 21 -63.94 62.61 73.95
N ASP A 22 -65.20 62.43 73.78
CA ASP A 22 -65.85 61.10 74.00
C ASP A 22 -66.48 60.50 72.72
N ARG A 23 -65.92 60.77 71.59
CA ARG A 23 -66.20 59.95 70.43
C ARG A 23 -65.14 58.91 70.35
N LEU A 24 -65.49 57.68 70.87
CA LEU A 24 -64.85 56.46 70.59
C LEU A 24 -64.62 56.36 69.06
N MET A 25 -63.34 56.42 68.63
CA MET A 25 -63.00 56.16 67.26
C MET A 25 -63.42 54.75 66.96
N GLN A 26 -64.53 54.55 66.28
CA GLN A 26 -64.82 53.25 65.60
C GLN A 26 -63.76 53.03 64.52
N VAL A 27 -62.76 52.23 64.84
CA VAL A 27 -61.58 51.94 63.99
C VAL A 27 -61.94 51.05 62.79
N THR A 28 -63.12 50.47 62.81
CA THR A 28 -63.53 49.60 61.69
C THR A 28 -64.99 49.79 61.32
N LEU A 29 -65.27 50.30 60.16
CA LEU A 29 -66.58 50.16 59.51
C LEU A 29 -66.78 48.71 59.12
N PRO A 30 -68.02 48.16 59.22
CA PRO A 30 -68.28 46.76 58.85
C PRO A 30 -67.92 46.46 57.39
N SER A 31 -67.84 47.45 56.52
CA SER A 31 -67.34 47.31 55.13
C SER A 31 -65.83 47.03 55.04
N GLY A 32 -65.05 47.42 56.08
CA GLY A 32 -63.62 47.14 56.14
C GLY A 32 -63.32 45.68 56.37
N TRP A 33 -64.20 44.99 57.08
CA TRP A 33 -64.07 43.54 57.31
C TRP A 33 -64.26 42.75 56.01
N PHE A 34 -65.15 43.16 55.13
CA PHE A 34 -65.32 42.52 53.81
C PHE A 34 -64.09 42.75 52.92
N ALA A 35 -63.43 43.90 52.98
CA ALA A 35 -62.18 44.14 52.26
C ALA A 35 -61.04 43.23 52.78
N LEU A 36 -60.98 43.15 54.14
CA LEU A 36 -59.96 42.24 54.73
C LEU A 36 -60.21 40.75 54.43
N ALA A 37 -61.49 40.35 54.47
CA ALA A 37 -61.89 38.99 54.06
C ALA A 37 -61.55 38.69 52.58
N GLY A 38 -61.74 39.69 51.68
CA GLY A 38 -61.40 39.64 50.29
C GLY A 38 -59.91 39.47 50.08
N VAL A 39 -59.04 40.15 50.80
CA VAL A 39 -57.59 40.05 50.76
C VAL A 39 -57.15 38.67 51.24
N TRP A 40 -57.72 38.20 52.36
CA TRP A 40 -57.42 36.84 52.87
C TRP A 40 -57.87 35.76 51.90
N MET A 41 -58.98 35.96 51.24
CA MET A 41 -59.49 35.02 50.22
C MET A 41 -58.52 34.98 49.01
N ALA A 42 -58.09 36.16 48.55
CA ALA A 42 -57.12 36.27 47.44
C ALA A 42 -55.77 35.59 47.79
N VAL A 43 -55.27 35.82 49.01
CA VAL A 43 -54.06 35.20 49.52
C VAL A 43 -54.24 33.67 49.61
N GLY A 44 -55.40 33.25 50.15
CA GLY A 44 -55.74 31.82 50.24
C GLY A 44 -55.78 31.13 48.86
N VAL A 45 -56.42 31.78 47.88
CA VAL A 45 -56.48 31.25 46.50
C VAL A 45 -55.07 31.19 45.86
N THR A 46 -54.24 32.21 46.11
CA THR A 46 -52.86 32.25 45.57
C THR A 46 -52.03 31.14 46.21
N ILE A 47 -52.14 30.91 47.50
CA ILE A 47 -51.46 29.81 48.19
C ILE A 47 -51.97 28.45 47.68
N LEU A 48 -53.28 28.29 47.54
CA LEU A 48 -53.87 27.06 47.03
C LEU A 48 -53.40 26.78 45.58
N TRP A 49 -53.38 27.82 44.75
CA TRP A 49 -52.91 27.73 43.38
C TRP A 49 -51.39 27.45 43.30
N SER A 50 -50.61 28.02 44.24
CA SER A 50 -49.17 27.75 44.34
C SER A 50 -48.83 26.32 44.69
N ILE A 51 -49.71 25.67 45.49
CA ILE A 51 -49.50 24.27 45.94
C ILE A 51 -50.06 23.28 44.92
N PHE A 52 -51.22 23.58 44.33
CA PHE A 52 -51.91 22.65 43.41
C PHE A 52 -51.82 23.05 41.93
N GLY A 53 -51.34 24.27 41.64
CA GLY A 53 -51.18 24.79 40.28
C GLY A 53 -49.99 24.17 39.58
N SER A 54 -50.21 23.53 38.45
CA SER A 54 -49.14 23.09 37.56
C SER A 54 -49.03 24.02 36.35
N ILE A 55 -47.82 24.46 36.06
CA ILE A 55 -47.52 25.23 34.86
C ILE A 55 -46.96 24.23 33.83
N PRO A 56 -47.71 23.93 32.76
CA PRO A 56 -47.16 23.08 31.71
C PRO A 56 -46.02 23.84 31.01
N THR A 57 -44.79 23.37 31.20
CA THR A 57 -43.65 23.82 30.42
C THR A 57 -43.50 22.96 29.16
N THR A 58 -43.78 23.52 28.02
CA THR A 58 -43.52 22.86 26.72
C THR A 58 -42.14 23.30 26.21
N VAL A 59 -41.29 22.35 26.02
CA VAL A 59 -40.02 22.54 25.34
C VAL A 59 -40.17 22.09 23.90
N SER A 60 -40.10 22.99 22.95
CA SER A 60 -40.06 22.65 21.53
C SER A 60 -38.59 22.49 21.12
N GLY A 61 -38.23 21.28 20.75
CA GLY A 61 -36.94 20.97 20.15
C GLY A 61 -37.14 20.49 18.71
N SER A 62 -36.32 20.94 17.78
CA SER A 62 -36.22 20.36 16.47
C SER A 62 -35.21 19.19 16.54
N GLY A 63 -35.65 17.98 16.27
CA GLY A 63 -34.79 16.79 16.23
C GLY A 63 -34.98 16.06 14.91
N ILE A 64 -33.91 15.45 14.43
CA ILE A 64 -33.95 14.54 13.28
C ILE A 64 -34.12 13.14 13.84
N ILE A 65 -35.14 12.41 13.39
CA ILE A 65 -35.31 10.99 13.71
C ILE A 65 -34.36 10.22 12.81
N MET A 66 -33.25 9.72 13.38
CA MET A 66 -32.35 8.82 12.69
C MET A 66 -32.69 7.39 13.08
N SER A 67 -32.76 6.52 12.07
CA SER A 67 -32.84 5.07 12.31
C SER A 67 -31.61 4.60 13.08
N SER A 68 -31.75 3.62 13.97
CA SER A 68 -30.66 3.15 14.84
C SER A 68 -29.44 2.58 14.10
N GLY A 69 -29.51 2.44 12.77
CA GLY A 69 -28.41 2.05 11.87
C GLY A 69 -27.59 3.20 11.31
N GLY A 70 -28.07 4.45 11.41
CA GLY A 70 -27.44 5.61 10.75
C GLY A 70 -27.44 5.52 9.22
N ILE A 71 -27.01 6.60 8.55
CA ILE A 71 -26.67 6.59 7.13
C ILE A 71 -25.19 6.24 7.04
N ARG A 72 -24.87 5.18 6.31
CA ARG A 72 -23.50 4.76 6.03
C ARG A 72 -23.19 5.06 4.57
N GLU A 73 -22.12 5.79 4.35
CA GLU A 73 -21.64 6.07 3.01
C GLU A 73 -20.76 4.91 2.51
N VAL A 74 -20.93 4.54 1.25
CA VAL A 74 -20.05 3.60 0.57
C VAL A 74 -19.07 4.44 -0.25
N GLU A 75 -17.82 4.45 0.21
CA GLU A 75 -16.75 5.17 -0.49
C GLU A 75 -16.18 4.33 -1.63
N VAL A 76 -15.91 5.00 -2.73
CA VAL A 76 -15.26 4.42 -3.91
C VAL A 76 -13.75 4.56 -3.76
N LEU A 77 -13.03 3.44 -3.86
CA LEU A 77 -11.58 3.39 -3.72
C LEU A 77 -10.81 3.97 -4.92
N GLY A 78 -11.48 4.23 -6.05
CA GLY A 78 -10.84 4.73 -7.27
C GLY A 78 -11.60 5.88 -7.93
N SER A 79 -10.89 6.68 -8.72
CA SER A 79 -11.47 7.72 -9.56
C SER A 79 -11.82 7.18 -10.94
N GLY A 80 -13.03 7.45 -11.43
CA GLY A 80 -13.45 6.96 -12.74
C GLY A 80 -14.83 7.45 -13.13
N VAL A 81 -15.38 6.93 -14.22
CA VAL A 81 -16.73 7.23 -14.69
C VAL A 81 -17.65 6.07 -14.29
N VAL A 82 -18.78 6.37 -13.68
CA VAL A 82 -19.78 5.34 -13.37
C VAL A 82 -20.34 4.81 -14.69
N GLU A 83 -20.00 3.58 -15.04
CA GLU A 83 -20.49 2.90 -16.25
C GLU A 83 -21.88 2.30 -16.02
N GLN A 84 -22.11 1.76 -14.81
CA GLN A 84 -23.36 1.09 -14.47
C GLN A 84 -23.64 1.26 -12.98
N LEU A 85 -24.88 1.64 -12.66
CA LEU A 85 -25.42 1.56 -11.30
C LEU A 85 -26.31 0.31 -11.26
N ALA A 86 -26.00 -0.62 -10.37
CA ALA A 86 -26.69 -1.91 -10.29
C ALA A 86 -27.88 -1.90 -9.31
N VAL A 87 -28.02 -0.83 -8.52
CA VAL A 87 -29.03 -0.67 -7.48
C VAL A 87 -29.84 0.60 -7.69
N ALA A 88 -31.09 0.60 -7.26
CA ALA A 88 -31.98 1.75 -7.23
C ALA A 88 -32.31 2.19 -5.81
N GLU A 89 -32.81 3.41 -5.65
CA GLU A 89 -33.28 3.92 -4.37
C GLU A 89 -34.43 3.03 -3.84
N GLY A 90 -34.31 2.56 -2.63
CA GLY A 90 -35.25 1.64 -1.99
C GLY A 90 -34.85 0.17 -2.05
N ASP A 91 -33.84 -0.22 -2.82
CA ASP A 91 -33.40 -1.61 -2.91
C ASP A 91 -32.73 -2.07 -1.61
N LEU A 92 -32.99 -3.33 -1.25
CA LEU A 92 -32.29 -4.00 -0.16
C LEU A 92 -31.01 -4.63 -0.71
N VAL A 93 -29.85 -4.27 -0.14
CA VAL A 93 -28.55 -4.84 -0.48
C VAL A 93 -27.98 -5.61 0.70
N ASP A 94 -27.35 -6.72 0.40
CA ASP A 94 -26.58 -7.52 1.35
C ASP A 94 -25.07 -7.23 1.23
N VAL A 95 -24.30 -7.71 2.22
CA VAL A 95 -22.84 -7.56 2.22
C VAL A 95 -22.24 -8.29 1.00
N GLY A 96 -21.51 -7.56 0.19
CA GLY A 96 -20.87 -8.09 -1.03
C GLY A 96 -21.67 -7.84 -2.33
N ASP A 97 -22.93 -7.38 -2.24
CA ASP A 97 -23.72 -7.08 -3.41
C ASP A 97 -23.11 -5.94 -4.25
N LEU A 98 -23.16 -6.08 -5.57
CA LEU A 98 -22.65 -5.07 -6.52
C LEU A 98 -23.55 -3.83 -6.48
N ILE A 99 -22.96 -2.69 -6.11
CA ILE A 99 -23.65 -1.39 -6.12
C ILE A 99 -23.44 -0.67 -7.43
N ALA A 100 -22.17 -0.56 -7.87
CA ALA A 100 -21.83 0.17 -9.09
C ALA A 100 -20.60 -0.42 -9.76
N ARG A 101 -20.49 -0.19 -11.05
CA ARG A 101 -19.29 -0.45 -11.85
C ARG A 101 -18.69 0.87 -12.34
N ILE A 102 -17.41 1.05 -12.06
CA ILE A 102 -16.67 2.26 -12.42
C ILE A 102 -15.72 1.94 -13.57
N GLY A 103 -15.90 2.63 -14.66
CA GLY A 103 -14.98 2.59 -15.78
C GLY A 103 -13.72 3.37 -15.49
N GLN A 104 -12.58 2.71 -15.67
CA GLN A 104 -11.25 3.30 -15.48
C GLN A 104 -10.45 3.21 -16.78
N PRO A 105 -10.69 4.11 -17.75
CA PRO A 105 -10.05 4.03 -19.06
C PRO A 105 -8.53 4.15 -18.99
N GLN A 106 -8.01 4.97 -18.10
CA GLN A 106 -6.56 5.15 -17.92
C GLN A 106 -5.89 3.89 -17.39
N LEU A 107 -6.47 3.26 -16.38
CA LEU A 107 -5.93 2.04 -15.80
C LEU A 107 -6.04 0.85 -16.76
N ARG A 108 -7.16 0.75 -17.51
CA ARG A 108 -7.31 -0.24 -18.61
C ARG A 108 -6.23 -0.05 -19.69
N GLN A 109 -5.91 1.19 -20.03
CA GLN A 109 -4.82 1.47 -20.97
C GLN A 109 -3.46 1.02 -20.43
N GLN A 110 -3.17 1.26 -19.15
CA GLN A 110 -1.94 0.79 -18.51
C GLN A 110 -1.85 -0.74 -18.49
N VAL A 111 -2.95 -1.43 -18.17
CA VAL A 111 -3.03 -2.91 -18.23
C VAL A 111 -2.73 -3.41 -19.66
N ASN A 112 -3.33 -2.79 -20.67
CA ASN A 112 -3.08 -3.18 -22.07
C ASN A 112 -1.62 -2.94 -22.48
N GLN A 113 -1.02 -1.81 -22.08
CA GLN A 113 0.39 -1.53 -22.33
C GLN A 113 1.31 -2.52 -21.60
N ALA A 114 1.00 -2.87 -20.35
CA ALA A 114 1.77 -3.86 -19.60
C ALA A 114 1.67 -5.25 -20.24
N ARG A 115 0.50 -5.64 -20.73
CA ARG A 115 0.28 -6.90 -21.45
C ARG A 115 1.02 -6.96 -22.78
N GLU A 116 0.99 -5.87 -23.53
CA GLU A 116 1.75 -5.75 -24.78
C GLU A 116 3.26 -5.82 -24.52
N ARG A 117 3.75 -5.13 -23.47
CA ARG A 117 5.15 -5.21 -23.07
C ARG A 117 5.58 -6.63 -22.69
N LEU A 118 4.73 -7.35 -21.96
CA LEU A 118 5.00 -8.75 -21.60
C LEU A 118 5.09 -9.62 -22.86
N SER A 119 4.17 -9.49 -23.82
CA SER A 119 4.20 -10.25 -25.07
C SER A 119 5.46 -9.98 -25.88
N LEU A 120 5.90 -8.73 -25.98
CA LEU A 120 7.15 -8.36 -26.66
C LEU A 120 8.38 -8.98 -26.01
N LEU A 121 8.44 -9.00 -24.66
CA LEU A 121 9.54 -9.63 -23.93
C LEU A 121 9.57 -11.18 -24.13
N GLN A 122 8.40 -11.81 -24.21
CA GLN A 122 8.29 -13.23 -24.50
C GLN A 122 8.75 -13.58 -25.93
N GLU A 123 8.40 -12.75 -26.92
CA GLU A 123 8.90 -12.89 -28.29
C GLU A 123 10.42 -12.65 -28.38
N GLU A 124 10.92 -11.62 -27.68
CA GLU A 124 12.36 -11.36 -27.61
C GLU A 124 13.09 -12.54 -26.98
N ARG A 125 12.54 -13.15 -25.91
CA ARG A 125 13.10 -14.34 -25.28
C ARG A 125 13.26 -15.49 -26.26
N VAL A 126 12.20 -15.83 -27.00
CA VAL A 126 12.24 -16.90 -28.00
C VAL A 126 13.29 -16.65 -29.08
N THR A 127 13.36 -15.41 -29.56
CA THR A 127 14.35 -15.01 -30.59
C THR A 127 15.77 -15.09 -30.03
N ARG A 128 15.97 -14.61 -28.81
CA ARG A 128 17.27 -14.66 -28.12
C ARG A 128 17.71 -16.08 -27.83
N GLU A 129 16.82 -16.93 -27.37
CA GLU A 129 17.07 -18.35 -27.11
C GLU A 129 17.58 -19.06 -28.39
N ARG A 130 16.88 -18.86 -29.51
CA ARG A 130 17.31 -19.44 -30.80
C ARG A 130 18.69 -18.97 -31.21
N PHE A 131 18.95 -17.68 -31.10
CA PHE A 131 20.24 -17.08 -31.45
C PHE A 131 21.36 -17.60 -30.53
N THR A 132 21.11 -17.59 -29.21
CA THR A 132 22.09 -18.07 -28.21
C THR A 132 22.39 -19.54 -28.40
N THR A 133 21.38 -20.40 -28.60
CA THR A 133 21.57 -21.81 -28.85
C THR A 133 22.39 -22.04 -30.12
N ALA A 134 22.01 -21.41 -31.23
CA ALA A 134 22.76 -21.53 -32.47
C ALA A 134 24.23 -21.09 -32.37
N ASN A 135 24.49 -20.00 -31.67
CA ASN A 135 25.84 -19.51 -31.42
C ASN A 135 26.63 -20.47 -30.50
N THR A 136 26.01 -20.93 -29.43
CA THR A 136 26.64 -21.85 -28.48
C THR A 136 26.99 -23.18 -29.17
N ASP A 137 26.11 -23.70 -30.05
CA ASP A 137 26.35 -24.90 -30.81
C ASP A 137 27.52 -24.75 -31.78
N LEU A 138 27.60 -23.63 -32.54
CA LEU A 138 28.67 -23.37 -33.47
C LEU A 138 30.03 -23.18 -32.77
N GLU A 139 30.05 -22.42 -31.67
CA GLU A 139 31.25 -22.21 -30.87
C GLU A 139 31.68 -23.50 -30.17
N GLY A 140 30.73 -24.27 -29.64
CA GLY A 140 30.96 -25.61 -29.06
C GLY A 140 31.56 -26.57 -30.05
N GLU A 141 31.03 -26.67 -31.30
CA GLU A 141 31.58 -27.51 -32.37
C GLU A 141 33.01 -27.12 -32.73
N THR A 142 33.33 -25.84 -32.73
CA THR A 142 34.69 -25.32 -32.99
C THR A 142 35.63 -25.74 -31.89
N LEU A 143 35.24 -25.60 -30.61
CA LEU A 143 36.03 -26.01 -29.45
C LEU A 143 36.23 -27.53 -29.42
N ASP A 144 35.22 -28.32 -29.80
CA ASP A 144 35.33 -29.79 -29.89
C ASP A 144 36.33 -30.21 -30.96
N ARG A 145 36.37 -29.54 -32.13
CA ARG A 145 37.38 -29.80 -33.18
C ARG A 145 38.79 -29.44 -32.72
N GLU A 146 38.95 -28.26 -32.05
CA GLU A 146 40.23 -27.85 -31.48
C GLU A 146 40.72 -28.85 -30.43
N THR A 147 39.83 -29.36 -29.56
CA THR A 147 40.15 -30.38 -28.56
C THR A 147 40.64 -31.68 -29.24
N LEU A 148 39.93 -32.17 -30.23
CA LEU A 148 40.31 -33.36 -30.98
C LEU A 148 41.69 -33.22 -31.63
N ASP A 149 42.00 -32.05 -32.19
CA ASP A 149 43.29 -31.84 -32.82
C ASP A 149 44.41 -31.73 -31.78
N MET A 150 44.21 -31.12 -30.64
CA MET A 150 45.16 -31.07 -29.53
C MET A 150 45.37 -32.46 -28.91
N GLU A 151 44.32 -33.26 -28.73
CA GLU A 151 44.44 -34.65 -28.23
C GLU A 151 45.30 -35.52 -29.16
N ARG A 152 45.14 -35.40 -30.49
CA ARG A 152 45.99 -36.09 -31.44
C ARG A 152 47.46 -35.66 -31.33
N GLN A 153 47.70 -34.32 -31.16
CA GLN A 153 49.05 -33.80 -30.94
C GLN A 153 49.64 -34.30 -29.62
N VAL A 154 48.84 -34.40 -28.55
CA VAL A 154 49.28 -35.01 -27.29
C VAL A 154 49.74 -36.44 -27.46
N VAL A 155 48.99 -37.28 -28.21
CA VAL A 155 49.39 -38.69 -28.50
C VAL A 155 50.71 -38.70 -29.25
N VAL A 156 50.87 -37.88 -30.29
CA VAL A 156 52.14 -37.83 -31.08
C VAL A 156 53.31 -37.32 -30.21
N ALA A 157 53.07 -36.34 -29.34
CA ALA A 157 54.11 -35.86 -28.41
C ALA A 157 54.51 -36.94 -27.40
N GLN A 158 53.58 -37.70 -26.88
CA GLN A 158 53.84 -38.82 -25.97
C GLN A 158 54.61 -39.94 -26.62
N GLU A 159 54.27 -40.32 -27.86
CA GLU A 159 55.02 -41.32 -28.63
C GLU A 159 56.44 -40.83 -28.89
N ARG A 160 56.62 -39.55 -29.25
CA ARG A 160 57.96 -38.93 -29.44
C ARG A 160 58.79 -38.97 -28.16
N ILE A 161 58.20 -38.65 -27.02
CA ILE A 161 58.86 -38.72 -25.72
C ILE A 161 59.31 -40.13 -25.42
N ALA A 162 58.43 -41.14 -25.57
CA ALA A 162 58.75 -42.54 -25.32
C ALA A 162 59.92 -43.04 -26.23
N TRP A 163 59.90 -42.62 -27.50
CA TRP A 163 61.02 -42.97 -28.43
C TRP A 163 62.34 -42.25 -27.98
N LEU A 164 62.28 -40.96 -27.60
CA LEU A 164 63.48 -40.24 -27.15
C LEU A 164 64.02 -40.81 -25.82
N GLU A 165 63.16 -41.22 -24.91
CA GLU A 165 63.58 -41.86 -23.65
C GLU A 165 64.32 -43.17 -23.92
N GLY A 166 63.80 -44.03 -24.80
CA GLY A 166 64.47 -45.26 -25.23
C GLY A 166 65.81 -45.00 -25.93
N ARG A 167 65.86 -43.90 -26.75
CA ARG A 167 67.07 -43.48 -27.43
C ARG A 167 68.15 -42.98 -26.45
N VAL A 168 67.75 -42.16 -25.45
CA VAL A 168 68.68 -41.72 -24.42
C VAL A 168 69.32 -42.87 -23.67
N GLU A 169 68.54 -43.93 -23.35
CA GLU A 169 69.06 -45.09 -22.65
C GLU A 169 70.03 -45.85 -23.51
N ALA A 170 69.74 -46.14 -24.79
CA ALA A 170 70.62 -46.76 -25.72
C ALA A 170 71.95 -45.98 -25.98
N GLU A 171 71.83 -44.66 -26.07
CA GLU A 171 72.98 -43.71 -26.19
C GLU A 171 73.86 -43.72 -24.94
N ARG A 172 73.27 -43.81 -23.74
CA ARG A 172 74.04 -43.92 -22.48
C ARG A 172 74.85 -45.24 -22.43
N GLU A 173 74.27 -46.38 -22.80
CA GLU A 173 74.94 -47.61 -22.88
C GLU A 173 76.07 -47.56 -23.93
N ALA A 174 75.83 -47.03 -25.11
CA ALA A 174 76.84 -46.86 -26.17
C ALA A 174 77.99 -45.92 -25.72
N ARG A 175 77.69 -44.86 -24.92
CA ARG A 175 78.77 -44.04 -24.39
C ARG A 175 79.64 -44.74 -23.36
N GLU A 176 79.05 -45.62 -22.47
CA GLU A 176 79.83 -46.44 -21.56
C GLU A 176 80.77 -47.41 -22.27
N LEU A 177 80.40 -47.89 -23.46
CA LEU A 177 81.23 -48.63 -24.32
C LEU A 177 82.26 -47.85 -25.15
N GLY A 178 82.21 -46.52 -25.03
CA GLY A 178 83.13 -45.62 -25.74
C GLY A 178 82.78 -45.42 -27.22
N LEU A 179 81.56 -45.75 -27.68
CA LEU A 179 81.14 -45.75 -29.08
C LEU A 179 80.60 -44.35 -29.51
N ILE A 180 80.13 -43.54 -28.56
CA ILE A 180 79.59 -42.19 -28.85
C ILE A 180 80.11 -41.17 -27.84
N THR A 181 79.92 -39.86 -28.15
CA THR A 181 80.37 -38.79 -27.34
C THR A 181 79.29 -38.32 -26.32
N GLU A 182 79.72 -37.79 -25.20
CA GLU A 182 78.81 -37.14 -24.21
C GLU A 182 77.90 -36.11 -24.86
N GLY A 183 78.41 -35.33 -25.82
CA GLY A 183 77.66 -34.34 -26.56
C GLY A 183 76.44 -34.89 -27.33
N SER A 184 76.54 -36.17 -27.81
CA SER A 184 75.39 -36.86 -28.46
C SER A 184 74.27 -37.09 -27.48
N VAL A 185 74.60 -37.67 -26.29
CA VAL A 185 73.59 -37.91 -25.21
C VAL A 185 72.93 -36.61 -24.76
N GLN A 186 73.73 -35.53 -24.57
CA GLN A 186 73.22 -34.21 -24.16
C GLN A 186 72.26 -33.61 -25.19
N ASN A 187 72.55 -33.75 -26.50
CA ASN A 187 71.66 -33.29 -27.55
C ASN A 187 70.32 -34.05 -27.54
N THR A 188 70.31 -35.36 -27.31
CA THR A 188 69.07 -36.15 -27.24
C THR A 188 68.30 -35.82 -25.99
N LEU A 189 68.95 -35.55 -24.84
CA LEU A 189 68.29 -35.04 -23.63
C LEU A 189 67.62 -33.66 -23.84
N GLN A 190 68.27 -32.74 -24.55
CA GLN A 190 67.67 -31.45 -24.91
C GLN A 190 66.41 -31.60 -25.76
N LEU A 191 66.43 -32.54 -26.73
CA LEU A 191 65.24 -32.87 -27.53
C LEU A 191 64.11 -33.47 -26.69
N LEU A 192 64.47 -34.33 -25.74
CA LEU A 192 63.48 -34.92 -24.81
C LEU A 192 62.84 -33.85 -23.94
N GLU A 193 63.61 -32.95 -23.34
CA GLU A 193 63.08 -31.85 -22.54
C GLU A 193 62.23 -30.88 -23.37
N ALA A 194 62.62 -30.59 -24.60
CA ALA A 194 61.80 -29.78 -25.53
C ALA A 194 60.47 -30.45 -25.83
N SER A 195 60.44 -31.79 -26.07
CA SER A 195 59.19 -32.53 -26.32
C SER A 195 58.29 -32.62 -25.08
N ARG A 196 58.88 -32.70 -23.89
CA ARG A 196 58.15 -32.62 -22.62
C ARG A 196 57.52 -31.25 -22.42
N GLY A 197 58.26 -30.18 -22.77
CA GLY A 197 57.76 -28.81 -22.76
C GLY A 197 56.59 -28.61 -23.73
N GLU A 198 56.65 -29.20 -24.94
CA GLU A 198 55.58 -29.21 -25.92
C GLU A 198 54.33 -29.91 -25.39
N LEU A 199 54.47 -31.10 -24.80
CA LEU A 199 53.37 -31.86 -24.16
C LEU A 199 52.68 -31.04 -23.04
N ASN A 200 53.49 -30.37 -22.16
CA ASN A 200 52.94 -29.52 -21.12
C ASN A 200 52.16 -28.34 -21.72
N GLY A 201 52.65 -27.72 -22.80
CA GLY A 201 51.94 -26.66 -23.51
C GLY A 201 50.59 -27.12 -24.08
N LEU A 202 50.55 -28.32 -24.69
CA LEU A 202 49.32 -28.91 -25.20
C LEU A 202 48.30 -29.21 -24.08
N ASN A 203 48.76 -29.75 -22.96
CA ASN A 203 47.87 -30.02 -21.80
C ASN A 203 47.29 -28.71 -21.23
N LEU A 204 48.07 -27.64 -21.15
CA LEU A 204 47.57 -26.34 -20.75
C LEU A 204 46.58 -25.75 -21.78
N ALA A 205 46.79 -25.98 -23.07
CA ALA A 205 45.86 -25.57 -24.12
C ALA A 205 44.52 -26.30 -24.02
N LEU A 206 44.55 -27.62 -23.75
CA LEU A 206 43.35 -28.43 -23.49
C LEU A 206 42.55 -27.85 -22.27
N GLN A 207 43.23 -27.63 -21.14
CA GLN A 207 42.58 -27.07 -19.97
C GLN A 207 41.98 -25.68 -20.26
N ASN A 208 42.64 -24.86 -21.03
CA ASN A 208 42.10 -23.54 -21.45
C ASN A 208 40.89 -23.70 -22.35
N ASN A 209 40.84 -24.71 -23.18
CA ASN A 209 39.68 -25.00 -24.03
C ASN A 209 38.47 -25.45 -23.20
N ASP A 210 38.68 -26.30 -22.19
CA ASP A 210 37.64 -26.71 -21.24
C ASP A 210 37.09 -25.47 -20.48
N LEU A 211 37.95 -24.58 -20.03
CA LEU A 211 37.53 -23.32 -19.38
C LEU A 211 36.72 -22.44 -20.33
N ARG A 212 37.12 -22.34 -21.61
CA ARG A 212 36.32 -21.59 -22.61
C ARG A 212 34.94 -22.18 -22.79
N ARG A 213 34.83 -23.50 -22.81
CA ARG A 213 33.54 -24.20 -22.91
C ARG A 213 32.64 -23.91 -21.75
N LEU A 214 33.13 -23.98 -20.51
CA LEU A 214 32.39 -23.62 -19.31
C LEU A 214 31.94 -22.15 -19.31
N LEU A 215 32.80 -21.22 -19.77
CA LEU A 215 32.48 -19.82 -19.87
C LEU A 215 31.39 -19.56 -20.93
N LEU A 216 31.40 -20.27 -22.05
CA LEU A 216 30.38 -20.21 -23.09
C LEU A 216 29.01 -20.66 -22.55
N GLU A 217 28.98 -21.78 -21.85
CA GLU A 217 27.77 -22.32 -21.24
C GLU A 217 27.22 -21.37 -20.16
N ASN A 218 28.07 -20.88 -19.24
CA ASN A 218 27.66 -19.95 -18.20
C ASN A 218 27.12 -18.62 -18.78
N ARG A 219 27.72 -18.07 -19.83
CA ARG A 219 27.24 -16.87 -20.51
C ARG A 219 25.86 -17.08 -21.14
N SER A 220 25.61 -18.25 -21.70
CA SER A 220 24.32 -18.63 -22.26
C SER A 220 23.24 -18.64 -21.17
N VAL A 221 23.52 -19.31 -20.05
CA VAL A 221 22.60 -19.39 -18.89
C VAL A 221 22.33 -17.99 -18.32
N GLU A 222 23.37 -17.20 -18.08
CA GLU A 222 23.23 -15.83 -17.53
C GLU A 222 22.34 -14.94 -18.42
N THR A 223 22.53 -15.05 -19.75
CA THR A 223 21.71 -14.29 -20.71
C THR A 223 20.23 -14.67 -20.64
N MET A 224 19.91 -15.98 -20.48
CA MET A 224 18.55 -16.45 -20.34
C MET A 224 17.95 -16.06 -18.98
N ASP A 225 18.71 -16.19 -17.89
CA ASP A 225 18.28 -15.81 -16.55
C ASP A 225 17.92 -14.32 -16.46
N GLN A 226 18.72 -13.44 -17.07
CA GLN A 226 18.41 -12.01 -17.14
C GLN A 226 17.10 -11.74 -17.90
N MET A 227 16.85 -12.49 -18.97
CA MET A 227 15.62 -12.36 -19.75
C MET A 227 14.41 -12.84 -18.97
N ASP A 228 14.53 -13.98 -18.30
CA ASP A 228 13.47 -14.55 -17.46
C ASP A 228 13.15 -13.64 -16.26
N GLU A 229 14.15 -12.94 -15.68
CA GLU A 229 13.89 -11.95 -14.63
C GLU A 229 13.09 -10.75 -15.15
N ARG A 230 13.43 -10.22 -16.33
CA ARG A 230 12.66 -9.13 -16.97
C ARG A 230 11.21 -9.53 -17.25
N ILE A 231 10.98 -10.78 -17.65
CA ILE A 231 9.64 -11.32 -17.88
C ILE A 231 8.88 -11.43 -16.56
N ARG A 232 9.49 -11.98 -15.50
CA ARG A 232 8.89 -12.06 -14.16
C ARG A 232 8.54 -10.69 -13.58
N GLU A 233 9.37 -9.68 -13.84
CA GLU A 233 9.06 -8.29 -13.45
C GLU A 233 7.84 -7.72 -14.20
N ALA A 234 7.77 -7.96 -15.50
CA ALA A 234 6.63 -7.53 -16.30
C ALA A 234 5.33 -8.26 -15.92
N GLU A 235 5.39 -9.55 -15.60
CA GLU A 235 4.27 -10.34 -15.10
C GLU A 235 3.76 -9.81 -13.76
N ARG A 236 4.65 -9.53 -12.80
CA ARG A 236 4.29 -8.93 -11.51
C ARG A 236 3.66 -7.55 -11.67
N ALA A 237 4.20 -6.73 -12.58
CA ALA A 237 3.64 -5.41 -12.88
C ALA A 237 2.24 -5.52 -13.49
N LEU A 238 2.02 -6.43 -14.43
CA LEU A 238 0.71 -6.70 -15.02
C LEU A 238 -0.28 -7.18 -13.96
N GLN A 239 0.11 -8.14 -13.13
CA GLN A 239 -0.73 -8.68 -12.07
C GLN A 239 -1.14 -7.60 -11.06
N SER A 240 -0.23 -6.69 -10.68
CA SER A 240 -0.56 -5.59 -9.77
C SER A 240 -1.57 -4.62 -10.37
N LEU A 241 -1.46 -4.31 -11.67
CA LEU A 241 -2.39 -3.45 -12.38
C LEU A 241 -3.77 -4.12 -12.57
N ASP A 242 -3.81 -5.41 -12.87
CA ASP A 242 -5.07 -6.16 -12.99
C ASP A 242 -5.81 -6.21 -11.64
N LEU A 243 -5.11 -6.47 -10.52
CA LEU A 243 -5.69 -6.44 -9.18
C LEU A 243 -6.18 -5.04 -8.79
N GLU A 244 -5.45 -4.01 -9.15
CA GLU A 244 -5.87 -2.62 -8.92
C GLU A 244 -7.13 -2.29 -9.73
N LEU A 245 -7.16 -2.69 -10.99
CA LEU A 245 -8.33 -2.50 -11.87
C LEU A 245 -9.56 -3.23 -11.30
N GLU A 246 -9.41 -4.47 -10.84
CA GLU A 246 -10.50 -5.24 -10.25
C GLU A 246 -11.05 -4.58 -8.98
N ARG A 247 -10.15 -4.19 -8.06
CA ARG A 247 -10.54 -3.54 -6.79
C ARG A 247 -11.22 -2.18 -6.98
N THR A 248 -10.79 -1.42 -7.97
CA THR A 248 -11.23 -0.03 -8.16
C THR A 248 -12.35 0.10 -9.17
N SER A 249 -12.62 -0.94 -9.99
CA SER A 249 -13.73 -0.97 -10.96
C SER A 249 -15.04 -1.46 -10.38
N THR A 250 -15.04 -2.15 -9.24
CA THR A 250 -16.23 -2.74 -8.62
C THR A 250 -16.49 -2.13 -7.25
N VAL A 251 -17.67 -1.59 -7.05
CA VAL A 251 -18.14 -1.08 -5.76
C VAL A 251 -19.17 -2.05 -5.22
N SER A 252 -18.82 -2.74 -4.13
CA SER A 252 -19.72 -3.65 -3.43
C SER A 252 -20.14 -3.09 -2.08
N SER A 253 -21.30 -3.51 -1.60
CA SER A 253 -21.80 -3.10 -0.29
C SER A 253 -21.01 -3.76 0.85
N PRO A 254 -20.39 -2.99 1.75
CA PRO A 254 -19.78 -3.54 2.95
C PRO A 254 -20.80 -3.81 4.07
N TYR A 255 -22.07 -3.42 3.89
CA TYR A 255 -23.13 -3.50 4.89
C TYR A 255 -24.43 -3.98 4.28
N ARG A 256 -25.28 -4.59 5.11
CA ARG A 256 -26.66 -4.86 4.77
C ARG A 256 -27.51 -3.62 5.07
N GLY A 257 -28.37 -3.21 4.12
CA GLY A 257 -29.24 -2.05 4.29
C GLY A 257 -30.06 -1.72 3.07
N TYR A 258 -30.84 -0.65 3.18
CA TYR A 258 -31.60 -0.09 2.05
C TYR A 258 -30.81 1.06 1.43
N VAL A 259 -30.78 1.09 0.11
CA VAL A 259 -30.21 2.18 -0.69
C VAL A 259 -31.13 3.40 -0.58
N ARG A 260 -30.55 4.58 -0.36
CA ARG A 260 -31.30 5.83 -0.22
C ARG A 260 -30.75 6.90 -1.15
#